data_76069b8886fe9b885e1d362a80e5ea37
#
_entry.id   76069b8886fe9b885e1d362a80e5ea37
#
_cell.length_a   1.000
_cell.length_b   1.000
_cell.length_c   1.000
_cell.angle_alpha   90.00
_cell.angle_beta   90.00
_cell.angle_gamma   90.00
#
_symmetry.space_group_name_H-M   'P 1'
#
loop_
_entity.id
_entity.type
_entity.pdbx_description
1 polymer ?
#
loop_
_entity_poly.entity_id
_entity_poly.type
_entity_poly.pdbx_seq_one_letter_code
_entity_poly.pdbx_strand_id
1 'polypeptide(L)'
;MKKWNWISFVAGIVAGIILMIGVGYFLSTRPLPEDKGVNGLPGLTMLNEGEKGSEINTKNVKVMQTLTPNIALTVTSGNLKHTSDMVLYNGPVVLYIAPENERLYDDQVITIPDGKKLVQVGTYRYETKKGDMRTVAAVEIK
;
A
#
# COMPACT_ATOMS: atom_id res chain seq x y z
N MET A 1 56.45 -37.71 15.85
CA MET A 1 55.72 -36.83 14.91
C MET A 1 54.22 -37.06 15.00
N LYS A 2 53.49 -36.06 15.40
CA LYS A 2 52.01 -36.13 15.34
C LYS A 2 51.60 -36.13 13.88
N LYS A 3 51.04 -37.24 13.43
CA LYS A 3 50.35 -37.24 12.13
C LYS A 3 49.11 -36.32 12.30
N TRP A 4 49.13 -35.18 11.68
CA TRP A 4 47.96 -34.32 11.61
C TRP A 4 46.85 -35.07 10.83
N ASN A 5 45.70 -35.23 11.48
CA ASN A 5 44.56 -35.88 10.84
C ASN A 5 43.95 -34.92 9.83
N TRP A 6 44.56 -34.82 8.67
CA TRP A 6 44.06 -34.06 7.53
C TRP A 6 42.59 -34.41 7.20
N ILE A 7 42.25 -35.67 7.38
CA ILE A 7 40.89 -36.19 7.12
C ILE A 7 39.87 -35.50 8.07
N SER A 8 40.20 -35.35 9.34
CA SER A 8 39.33 -34.68 10.31
C SER A 8 39.17 -33.19 10.01
N PHE A 9 40.22 -32.55 9.52
CA PHE A 9 40.19 -31.13 9.13
C PHE A 9 39.31 -30.92 7.88
N VAL A 10 39.46 -31.73 6.86
CA VAL A 10 38.63 -31.69 5.62
C VAL A 10 37.17 -32.01 5.93
N ALA A 11 36.90 -33.01 6.77
CA ALA A 11 35.57 -33.36 7.22
C ALA A 11 34.86 -32.20 7.94
N GLY A 12 35.56 -31.46 8.78
CA GLY A 12 35.05 -30.28 9.48
C GLY A 12 34.66 -29.14 8.50
N ILE A 13 35.50 -28.88 7.51
CA ILE A 13 35.21 -27.85 6.48
C ILE A 13 33.97 -28.24 5.64
N VAL A 14 33.89 -29.48 5.20
CA VAL A 14 32.74 -29.95 4.43
C VAL A 14 31.43 -29.88 5.23
N ALA A 15 31.46 -30.30 6.50
CA ALA A 15 30.30 -30.20 7.38
C ALA A 15 29.89 -28.75 7.63
N GLY A 16 30.85 -27.83 7.78
CA GLY A 16 30.57 -26.39 7.93
C GLY A 16 29.92 -25.79 6.70
N ILE A 17 30.38 -26.15 5.50
CA ILE A 17 29.80 -25.65 4.24
C ILE A 17 28.39 -26.18 4.07
N ILE A 18 28.12 -27.45 4.34
CA ILE A 18 26.78 -28.04 4.25
C ILE A 18 25.82 -27.37 5.23
N LEU A 19 26.27 -27.06 6.46
CA LEU A 19 25.49 -26.33 7.45
C LEU A 19 25.16 -24.91 6.98
N MET A 20 26.12 -24.17 6.42
CA MET A 20 25.89 -22.84 5.90
C MET A 20 24.89 -22.83 4.73
N ILE A 21 25.02 -23.73 3.80
CA ILE A 21 24.09 -23.88 2.68
C ILE A 21 22.70 -24.25 3.18
N GLY A 22 22.58 -25.18 4.13
CA GLY A 22 21.31 -25.58 4.72
C GLY A 22 20.60 -24.45 5.44
N VAL A 23 21.32 -23.66 6.24
CA VAL A 23 20.76 -22.48 6.92
C VAL A 23 20.38 -21.39 5.93
N GLY A 24 21.21 -21.11 4.94
CA GLY A 24 20.90 -20.14 3.89
C GLY A 24 19.67 -20.53 3.09
N TYR A 25 19.56 -21.80 2.71
CA TYR A 25 18.39 -22.32 2.01
C TYR A 25 17.13 -22.24 2.88
N PHE A 26 17.21 -22.61 4.15
CA PHE A 26 16.09 -22.54 5.08
C PHE A 26 15.61 -21.12 5.31
N LEU A 27 16.53 -20.15 5.41
CA LEU A 27 16.17 -18.72 5.55
C LEU A 27 15.56 -18.14 4.26
N SER A 28 16.06 -18.56 3.10
CA SER A 28 15.55 -18.08 1.81
C SER A 28 14.21 -18.70 1.41
N THR A 29 13.86 -19.88 1.93
CA THR A 29 12.57 -20.52 1.67
C THR A 29 11.49 -20.14 2.66
N ARG A 30 11.81 -19.43 3.75
CA ARG A 30 10.78 -18.84 4.58
C ARG A 30 10.06 -17.79 3.76
N PRO A 31 8.76 -17.97 3.47
CA PRO A 31 8.01 -16.88 2.90
C PRO A 31 8.10 -15.71 3.88
N LEU A 32 8.54 -14.57 3.38
CA LEU A 32 8.35 -13.32 4.10
C LEU A 32 6.90 -13.27 4.53
N PRO A 33 6.58 -12.85 5.77
CA PRO A 33 5.19 -12.67 6.14
C PRO A 33 4.57 -11.75 5.08
N GLU A 34 3.71 -12.32 4.24
CA GLU A 34 2.93 -11.54 3.31
C GLU A 34 2.12 -10.55 4.14
N ASP A 35 2.45 -9.29 4.01
CA ASP A 35 1.56 -8.24 4.47
C ASP A 35 0.34 -8.30 3.54
N LYS A 36 -0.64 -9.14 3.92
CA LYS A 36 -1.87 -9.27 3.18
C LYS A 36 -2.70 -7.99 3.20
N GLY A 37 -2.31 -7.03 4.03
CA GLY A 37 -3.03 -5.79 4.18
C GLY A 37 -4.48 -5.98 4.59
N VAL A 38 -5.19 -4.90 4.71
CA VAL A 38 -6.63 -4.91 4.90
C VAL A 38 -7.30 -5.00 3.51
N ASN A 39 -8.36 -5.79 3.39
CA ASN A 39 -9.10 -6.00 2.14
C ASN A 39 -8.23 -6.53 0.98
N GLY A 40 -7.19 -7.30 1.29
CA GLY A 40 -6.30 -7.87 0.28
C GLY A 40 -5.36 -6.87 -0.38
N LEU A 41 -5.20 -5.67 0.19
CA LEU A 41 -4.33 -4.63 -0.33
C LEU A 41 -3.13 -4.43 0.61
N PRO A 42 -1.94 -4.92 0.26
CA PRO A 42 -0.73 -4.70 1.07
C PRO A 42 -0.42 -3.20 1.21
N GLY A 43 -0.02 -2.80 2.39
CA GLY A 43 0.28 -1.39 2.70
C GLY A 43 -0.90 -0.57 3.20
N LEU A 44 -2.11 -1.10 3.17
CA LEU A 44 -3.29 -0.47 3.75
C LEU A 44 -3.38 -0.77 5.24
N THR A 45 -3.42 0.27 6.04
CA THR A 45 -3.59 0.18 7.51
C THR A 45 -4.80 1.00 7.90
N MET A 46 -5.74 0.39 8.61
CA MET A 46 -6.93 1.09 9.09
C MET A 46 -6.65 1.78 10.42
N LEU A 47 -7.37 2.86 10.70
CA LEU A 47 -7.33 3.52 12.00
C LEU A 47 -7.88 2.61 13.09
N ASN A 48 -7.34 2.74 14.30
CA ASN A 48 -7.83 2.01 15.47
C ASN A 48 -9.21 2.52 15.88
N GLU A 49 -9.96 1.69 16.62
CA GLU A 49 -11.22 2.10 17.19
C GLU A 49 -11.05 3.34 18.07
N GLY A 50 -11.91 4.34 17.86
CA GLY A 50 -11.86 5.60 18.58
C GLY A 50 -10.91 6.65 18.01
N GLU A 51 -10.06 6.32 17.05
CA GLU A 51 -9.27 7.31 16.32
C GLU A 51 -10.17 8.06 15.33
N LYS A 52 -10.04 9.38 15.34
CA LYS A 52 -10.74 10.22 14.37
C LYS A 52 -9.79 10.53 13.22
N GLY A 53 -10.18 10.15 12.02
CA GLY A 53 -9.48 10.54 10.80
C GLY A 53 -9.77 11.98 10.40
N SER A 54 -8.90 12.51 9.57
CA SER A 54 -9.07 13.82 8.96
C SER A 54 -10.22 13.83 7.96
N GLU A 55 -10.93 14.95 7.89
CA GLU A 55 -11.93 15.17 6.85
C GLU A 55 -11.29 15.91 5.69
N ILE A 56 -11.58 15.46 4.48
CA ILE A 56 -11.12 16.11 3.24
C ILE A 56 -12.32 16.76 2.56
N ASN A 57 -12.27 18.08 2.47
CA ASN A 57 -13.32 18.84 1.82
C ASN A 57 -13.03 18.98 0.33
N THR A 58 -13.65 18.13 -0.46
CA THR A 58 -13.59 18.15 -1.93
C THR A 58 -14.95 17.77 -2.50
N LYS A 59 -15.28 18.27 -3.65
CA LYS A 59 -16.55 17.95 -4.33
C LYS A 59 -16.44 16.74 -5.26
N ASN A 60 -15.28 16.56 -5.85
CA ASN A 60 -15.04 15.50 -6.83
C ASN A 60 -13.68 14.89 -6.61
N VAL A 61 -13.57 13.61 -6.92
CA VAL A 61 -12.30 12.89 -7.02
C VAL A 61 -12.24 12.18 -8.38
N LYS A 62 -11.05 12.12 -8.94
CA LYS A 62 -10.81 11.41 -10.18
C LYS A 62 -9.92 10.19 -9.91
N VAL A 63 -10.37 9.04 -10.36
CA VAL A 63 -9.60 7.80 -10.25
C VAL A 63 -8.38 7.87 -11.14
N MET A 64 -7.19 7.68 -10.54
CA MET A 64 -5.93 7.58 -11.26
C MET A 64 -5.63 6.14 -11.65
N GLN A 65 -5.80 5.22 -10.71
CA GLN A 65 -5.53 3.80 -10.90
C GLN A 65 -6.37 2.97 -9.94
N THR A 66 -7.12 2.02 -10.47
CA THR A 66 -7.81 1.02 -9.66
C THR A 66 -6.83 -0.04 -9.17
N LEU A 67 -6.90 -0.36 -7.88
CA LEU A 67 -6.05 -1.38 -7.24
C LEU A 67 -6.84 -2.66 -6.97
N THR A 68 -8.10 -2.51 -6.57
CA THR A 68 -9.08 -3.59 -6.44
C THR A 68 -10.39 -3.10 -7.08
N PRO A 69 -11.40 -3.97 -7.27
CA PRO A 69 -12.66 -3.52 -7.88
C PRO A 69 -13.33 -2.32 -7.21
N ASN A 70 -13.13 -2.15 -5.89
CA ASN A 70 -13.76 -1.07 -5.12
C ASN A 70 -12.76 -0.13 -4.43
N ILE A 71 -11.47 -0.28 -4.69
CA ILE A 71 -10.42 0.57 -4.08
C ILE A 71 -9.51 1.11 -5.18
N ALA A 72 -9.31 2.43 -5.17
CA ALA A 72 -8.51 3.10 -6.17
C ALA A 72 -7.70 4.27 -5.59
N LEU A 73 -6.55 4.53 -6.19
CA LEU A 73 -5.83 5.79 -6.00
C LEU A 73 -6.56 6.88 -6.77
N THR A 74 -6.89 7.95 -6.07
CA THR A 74 -7.63 9.09 -6.64
C THR A 74 -6.92 10.39 -6.37
N VAL A 75 -7.17 11.37 -7.21
CA VAL A 75 -6.74 12.75 -7.01
C VAL A 75 -7.97 13.60 -6.73
N THR A 76 -7.89 14.43 -5.70
CA THR A 76 -8.98 15.30 -5.29
C THR A 76 -9.02 16.57 -6.14
N SER A 77 -10.21 17.17 -6.29
CA SER A 77 -10.34 18.49 -6.92
C SER A 77 -9.73 19.56 -5.99
N GLY A 78 -9.01 20.50 -6.57
CA GLY A 78 -8.45 21.63 -5.82
C GLY A 78 -9.50 22.62 -5.36
N ASN A 79 -9.18 23.37 -4.30
CA ASN A 79 -10.04 24.40 -3.75
C ASN A 79 -9.94 25.76 -4.47
N LEU A 80 -9.28 25.81 -5.63
CA LEU A 80 -9.15 27.05 -6.37
C LEU A 80 -10.52 27.45 -6.92
N LYS A 81 -10.94 28.65 -6.57
CA LYS A 81 -12.13 29.27 -7.17
C LYS A 81 -11.83 29.50 -8.65
N HIS A 82 -12.43 28.72 -9.50
CA HIS A 82 -12.25 28.87 -10.94
C HIS A 82 -13.27 29.82 -11.52
N THR A 83 -12.78 30.69 -12.38
CA THR A 83 -13.61 31.51 -13.27
C THR A 83 -14.08 30.75 -14.54
N SER A 84 -13.69 29.49 -14.66
CA SER A 84 -14.10 28.60 -15.77
C SER A 84 -14.75 27.33 -15.24
N ASP A 85 -15.68 26.77 -15.99
CA ASP A 85 -16.39 25.51 -15.65
C ASP A 85 -15.47 24.26 -15.58
N MET A 86 -14.18 24.45 -15.58
CA MET A 86 -13.19 23.39 -15.59
C MET A 86 -12.81 22.99 -14.18
N VAL A 87 -13.10 21.76 -13.81
CA VAL A 87 -12.64 21.18 -12.53
C VAL A 87 -11.20 20.75 -12.66
N LEU A 88 -10.32 21.33 -11.81
CA LEU A 88 -8.92 20.94 -11.76
C LEU A 88 -8.69 19.91 -10.64
N TYR A 89 -8.09 18.80 -11.00
CA TYR A 89 -7.69 17.74 -10.09
C TYR A 89 -6.22 17.91 -9.69
N ASN A 90 -5.97 18.90 -8.87
CA ASN A 90 -4.63 19.25 -8.37
C ASN A 90 -4.51 19.18 -6.85
N GLY A 91 -5.51 18.63 -6.18
CA GLY A 91 -5.50 18.40 -4.76
C GLY A 91 -4.67 17.18 -4.35
N PRO A 92 -4.65 16.82 -3.07
CA PRO A 92 -3.91 15.68 -2.60
C PRO A 92 -4.42 14.36 -3.18
N VAL A 93 -3.50 13.43 -3.37
CA VAL A 93 -3.81 12.04 -3.74
C VAL A 93 -4.28 11.30 -2.50
N VAL A 94 -5.36 10.55 -2.63
CA VAL A 94 -5.92 9.72 -1.56
C VAL A 94 -6.29 8.34 -2.10
N LEU A 95 -6.31 7.34 -1.22
CA LEU A 95 -6.87 6.04 -1.54
C LEU A 95 -8.37 6.07 -1.22
N TYR A 96 -9.21 5.96 -2.23
CA TYR A 96 -10.66 5.92 -2.07
C TYR A 96 -11.13 4.48 -1.94
N ILE A 97 -11.85 4.20 -0.85
CA ILE A 97 -12.47 2.91 -0.58
C ILE A 97 -13.97 3.05 -0.79
N ALA A 98 -14.47 2.46 -1.86
CA ALA A 98 -15.89 2.42 -2.16
C ALA A 98 -16.57 1.25 -1.45
N PRO A 99 -17.91 1.25 -1.33
CA PRO A 99 -18.67 0.07 -0.90
C PRO A 99 -18.34 -1.15 -1.76
N GLU A 100 -18.39 -2.35 -1.18
CA GLU A 100 -18.02 -3.60 -1.86
C GLU A 100 -18.82 -3.89 -3.14
N ASN A 101 -20.03 -3.34 -3.25
CA ASN A 101 -20.88 -3.50 -4.41
C ASN A 101 -20.60 -2.51 -5.56
N GLU A 102 -19.76 -1.52 -5.32
CA GLU A 102 -19.34 -0.58 -6.35
C GLU A 102 -18.10 -1.08 -7.08
N ARG A 103 -18.04 -0.81 -8.37
CA ARG A 103 -16.86 -1.09 -9.19
C ARG A 103 -16.31 0.22 -9.73
N LEU A 104 -15.03 0.45 -9.44
CA LEU A 104 -14.29 1.60 -9.90
C LEU A 104 -13.57 1.30 -11.21
N TYR A 105 -13.31 2.31 -12.00
CA TYR A 105 -12.51 2.23 -13.22
C TYR A 105 -11.61 3.45 -13.39
N ASP A 106 -10.53 3.29 -14.13
CA ASP A 106 -9.55 4.35 -14.35
C ASP A 106 -10.19 5.56 -15.03
N ASP A 107 -9.75 6.75 -14.63
CA ASP A 107 -10.29 8.05 -15.09
C ASP A 107 -11.75 8.34 -14.70
N GLN A 108 -12.37 7.49 -13.88
CA GLN A 108 -13.71 7.74 -13.35
C GLN A 108 -13.72 8.99 -12.47
N VAL A 109 -14.74 9.83 -12.65
CA VAL A 109 -14.99 10.97 -11.76
C VAL A 109 -16.09 10.58 -10.77
N ILE A 110 -15.78 10.71 -9.49
CA ILE A 110 -16.72 10.43 -8.42
C ILE A 110 -17.12 11.74 -7.79
N THR A 111 -18.41 12.04 -7.79
CA THR A 111 -18.98 13.22 -7.13
C THR A 111 -19.37 12.86 -5.71
N ILE A 112 -18.93 13.65 -4.75
CA ILE A 112 -19.27 13.47 -3.35
C ILE A 112 -20.65 14.11 -3.13
N PRO A 113 -21.64 13.33 -2.63
CA PRO A 113 -22.98 13.85 -2.40
C PRO A 113 -22.99 15.02 -1.42
N ASP A 114 -23.93 15.94 -1.59
CA ASP A 114 -24.13 17.05 -0.66
C ASP A 114 -24.41 16.53 0.77
N GLY A 115 -23.78 17.15 1.76
CA GLY A 115 -23.90 16.73 3.15
C GLY A 115 -22.97 15.58 3.54
N LYS A 116 -22.20 15.01 2.60
CA LYS A 116 -21.19 13.99 2.83
C LYS A 116 -19.78 14.54 2.60
N LYS A 117 -18.80 13.88 3.20
CA LYS A 117 -17.39 14.26 3.09
C LYS A 117 -16.53 13.02 2.93
N LEU A 118 -15.32 13.21 2.44
CA LEU A 118 -14.29 12.19 2.52
C LEU A 118 -13.70 12.18 3.94
N VAL A 119 -13.79 11.05 4.61
CA VAL A 119 -13.27 10.86 5.96
C VAL A 119 -12.14 9.85 5.91
N GLN A 120 -11.02 10.21 6.50
CA GLN A 120 -9.89 9.29 6.60
C GLN A 120 -10.24 8.12 7.53
N VAL A 121 -10.07 6.91 7.02
CA VAL A 121 -10.28 5.66 7.76
C VAL A 121 -9.00 4.86 7.93
N GLY A 122 -7.92 5.28 7.31
CA GLY A 122 -6.63 4.62 7.37
C GLY A 122 -5.56 5.35 6.59
N THR A 123 -4.46 4.65 6.36
CA THR A 123 -3.35 5.11 5.53
C THR A 123 -2.96 4.01 4.55
N TYR A 124 -2.49 4.40 3.40
CA TYR A 124 -2.00 3.49 2.38
C TYR A 124 -0.58 3.86 1.97
N ARG A 125 0.31 2.89 2.03
CA ARG A 125 1.69 3.04 1.62
C ARG A 125 1.95 2.27 0.34
N TYR A 126 2.50 2.94 -0.63
CA TYR A 126 2.81 2.35 -1.94
C TYR A 126 4.13 2.85 -2.49
N GLU A 127 4.69 2.09 -3.41
CA GLU A 127 5.90 2.45 -4.13
C GLU A 127 5.53 3.13 -5.47
N THR A 128 6.16 4.26 -5.74
CA THR A 128 6.00 4.96 -7.03
C THR A 128 6.84 4.30 -8.12
N LYS A 129 6.58 4.63 -9.37
CA LYS A 129 7.38 4.14 -10.51
C LYS A 129 8.87 4.51 -10.41
N LYS A 130 9.20 5.55 -9.67
CA LYS A 130 10.58 5.99 -9.42
C LYS A 130 11.27 5.25 -8.26
N GLY A 131 10.56 4.34 -7.59
CA GLY A 131 11.07 3.60 -6.45
C GLY A 131 10.90 4.31 -5.09
N ASP A 132 10.26 5.46 -5.05
CA ASP A 132 9.98 6.19 -3.82
C ASP A 132 8.76 5.62 -3.11
N MET A 133 8.83 5.52 -1.78
CA MET A 133 7.67 5.13 -0.97
C MET A 133 6.83 6.36 -0.63
N ARG A 134 5.53 6.27 -0.83
CA ARG A 134 4.57 7.31 -0.46
C ARG A 134 3.48 6.75 0.42
N THR A 135 3.04 7.57 1.36
CA THR A 135 1.89 7.27 2.24
C THR A 135 0.81 8.30 1.99
N VAL A 136 -0.39 7.84 1.70
CA VAL A 136 -1.57 8.67 1.46
C VAL A 136 -2.69 8.29 2.41
N ALA A 137 -3.63 9.20 2.65
CA ALA A 137 -4.81 8.90 3.44
C ALA A 137 -5.70 7.91 2.68
N ALA A 138 -6.21 6.90 3.37
CA ALA A 138 -7.29 6.05 2.90
C ALA A 138 -8.61 6.64 3.39
N VAL A 139 -9.55 6.89 2.50
CA VAL A 139 -10.78 7.64 2.77
C VAL A 139 -12.02 6.90 2.30
N GLU A 140 -13.11 7.15 2.99
CA GLU A 140 -14.46 6.72 2.60
C GLU A 140 -15.39 7.95 2.58
N ILE A 141 -16.45 7.86 1.81
CA ILE A 141 -17.53 8.87 1.83
C ILE A 141 -18.44 8.58 3.02
N LYS A 142 -18.56 9.54 3.91
CA LYS A 142 -19.44 9.45 5.08
C LYS A 142 -20.32 10.67 5.26
#